data_3c469fa2202f956c3b06dd47d18449db
#
_entry.id   3c469fa2202f956c3b06dd47d18449db
#
_cell.length_a   1.000
_cell.length_b   1.000
_cell.length_c   1.000
_cell.angle_alpha   90.00
_cell.angle_beta   90.00
_cell.angle_gamma   90.00
#
_symmetry.space_group_name_H-M   'P 1'
#
loop_
_entity.id
_entity.type
_entity.pdbx_description
1 polymer ?
#
loop_
_entity_poly.entity_id
_entity_poly.type
_entity_poly.pdbx_seq_one_letter_code
_entity_poly.pdbx_strand_id
1 'polypeptide(L)'
;MNAVLFGGTVPPLHAKTGDFLETDPYARARLEEAEEVLGAGILPRFARTSESYSRAARQAYLVTCAALADRVRSEEGDARLCTAASIGHLPALHYVGALSFADMMRMGEAVAASEEVWNAADHGRVSHFVYRVGRDRLEELRARVESEGGWAEVAGHFSDTIHLLNVSAEHLPLLEREVRAGGGVSVLTFPQAEHSPSNAGLRDRTAEGTAAFRFRDAGVPFVRGSDGVLVDRAEDLRDTLLQDCVTPVDFPLVVGRLRELGVRRVHVIGPGNLFERLTRDHFDVTVLAPDGRARGLTTAGAGPARVGGRSAASPERSRT
;
A
#
# COMPACT_ATOMS: atom_id res chain seq x y z
N MET A 1 7.46 -18.83 -8.71
CA MET A 1 8.24 -17.61 -8.37
C MET A 1 7.57 -16.93 -7.20
N ASN A 2 8.34 -16.27 -6.31
CA ASN A 2 7.83 -15.49 -5.19
C ASN A 2 8.06 -13.99 -5.39
N ALA A 3 7.21 -13.18 -4.76
CA ALA A 3 7.33 -11.74 -4.69
C ALA A 3 7.18 -11.24 -3.25
N VAL A 4 7.77 -10.10 -2.95
CA VAL A 4 7.52 -9.34 -1.72
C VAL A 4 6.66 -8.13 -2.05
N LEU A 5 5.65 -7.90 -1.24
CA LEU A 5 4.75 -6.75 -1.33
C LEU A 5 4.79 -5.94 -0.03
N PHE A 6 5.22 -4.69 -0.12
CA PHE A 6 5.16 -3.76 0.99
C PHE A 6 3.82 -3.00 0.97
N GLY A 7 2.95 -3.33 1.93
CA GLY A 7 1.64 -2.69 2.03
C GLY A 7 1.74 -1.28 2.60
N GLY A 8 1.23 -0.31 1.87
CA GLY A 8 1.20 1.10 2.27
C GLY A 8 -0.22 1.54 2.59
N THR A 9 -0.59 1.50 3.85
CA THR A 9 -1.81 2.15 4.33
C THR A 9 -1.46 3.08 5.50
N VAL A 10 -2.11 2.92 6.62
CA VAL A 10 -1.85 3.74 7.81
C VAL A 10 -0.72 3.13 8.64
N PRO A 11 0.35 3.87 8.96
CA PRO A 11 1.34 3.40 9.91
C PRO A 11 0.67 2.99 11.24
N PRO A 12 1.17 1.92 11.89
CA PRO A 12 0.56 1.42 13.11
C PRO A 12 0.80 2.35 14.28
N LEU A 13 -0.03 2.22 15.31
CA LEU A 13 0.24 2.79 16.62
C LEU A 13 1.11 1.84 17.46
N HIS A 14 1.80 2.39 18.46
CA HIS A 14 2.69 1.64 19.36
C HIS A 14 2.02 0.40 19.98
N ALA A 15 0.76 0.49 20.36
CA ALA A 15 0.00 -0.63 20.91
C ALA A 15 -0.05 -1.89 20.02
N LYS A 16 0.26 -1.76 18.72
CA LYS A 16 0.26 -2.89 17.76
C LYS A 16 1.65 -3.36 17.36
N THR A 17 2.67 -2.56 17.54
CA THR A 17 4.03 -2.84 17.03
C THR A 17 5.13 -2.60 18.04
N GLY A 18 4.83 -1.98 19.20
CA GLY A 18 5.81 -1.68 20.23
C GLY A 18 6.54 -2.93 20.72
N ASP A 19 5.80 -3.95 21.14
CA ASP A 19 6.37 -5.21 21.61
C ASP A 19 7.28 -5.88 20.57
N PHE A 20 6.91 -5.83 19.29
CA PHE A 20 7.73 -6.33 18.19
C PHE A 20 9.05 -5.57 18.09
N LEU A 21 9.00 -4.25 18.12
CA LEU A 21 10.19 -3.39 18.04
C LEU A 21 11.13 -3.59 19.24
N GLU A 22 10.59 -3.91 20.41
CA GLU A 22 11.35 -4.14 21.65
C GLU A 22 11.94 -5.54 21.76
N THR A 23 11.27 -6.55 21.21
CA THR A 23 11.59 -7.96 21.52
C THR A 23 12.14 -8.76 20.37
N ASP A 24 11.77 -8.41 19.12
CA ASP A 24 12.21 -9.13 17.95
C ASP A 24 13.67 -8.81 17.58
N PRO A 25 14.54 -9.80 17.36
CA PRO A 25 15.96 -9.55 17.11
C PRO A 25 16.24 -8.75 15.84
N TYR A 26 15.47 -8.97 14.76
CA TYR A 26 15.61 -8.17 13.53
C TYR A 26 15.11 -6.73 13.74
N ALA A 27 13.99 -6.57 14.44
CA ALA A 27 13.43 -5.26 14.70
C ALA A 27 14.33 -4.42 15.62
N ARG A 28 14.91 -5.02 16.67
CA ARG A 28 15.87 -4.35 17.57
C ARG A 28 17.13 -3.89 16.82
N ALA A 29 17.72 -4.76 16.01
CA ALA A 29 18.90 -4.39 15.23
C ALA A 29 18.61 -3.22 14.28
N ARG A 30 17.46 -3.22 13.60
CA ARG A 30 17.07 -2.10 12.72
C ARG A 30 16.68 -0.84 13.49
N LEU A 31 16.09 -0.98 14.67
CA LEU A 31 15.77 0.15 15.53
C LEU A 31 17.05 0.85 16.03
N GLU A 32 18.04 0.10 16.51
CA GLU A 32 19.33 0.61 16.94
C GLU A 32 20.03 1.36 15.80
N GLU A 33 20.12 0.75 14.61
CA GLU A 33 20.70 1.40 13.42
C GLU A 33 19.93 2.68 13.02
N ALA A 34 18.59 2.67 13.08
CA ALA A 34 17.76 3.83 12.76
C ALA A 34 17.98 4.98 13.76
N GLU A 35 18.10 4.67 15.04
CA GLU A 35 18.36 5.67 16.09
C GLU A 35 19.75 6.27 15.99
N GLU A 36 20.76 5.50 15.59
CA GLU A 36 22.10 6.01 15.26
C GLU A 36 22.06 6.96 14.06
N VAL A 37 21.32 6.59 13.00
CA VAL A 37 21.20 7.38 11.76
C VAL A 37 20.47 8.70 11.98
N LEU A 38 19.42 8.71 12.80
CA LEU A 38 18.56 9.87 13.01
C LEU A 38 18.92 10.66 14.27
N GLY A 39 19.81 10.15 15.13
CA GLY A 39 20.27 10.81 16.35
C GLY A 39 19.18 10.96 17.41
N ALA A 40 18.17 10.07 17.44
CA ALA A 40 17.03 10.24 18.33
C ALA A 40 16.33 8.92 18.67
N GLY A 41 15.87 8.78 19.91
CA GLY A 41 15.07 7.65 20.36
C GLY A 41 13.70 7.60 19.65
N ILE A 42 13.54 6.67 18.73
CA ILE A 42 12.31 6.47 17.95
C ILE A 42 11.22 5.88 18.85
N LEU A 43 11.53 4.80 19.55
CA LEU A 43 10.55 4.05 20.33
C LEU A 43 9.88 4.86 21.44
N PRO A 44 10.60 5.66 22.27
CA PRO A 44 9.97 6.50 23.28
C PRO A 44 9.06 7.59 22.69
N ARG A 45 9.37 8.11 21.50
CA ARG A 45 8.49 9.07 20.80
C ARG A 45 7.27 8.39 20.21
N PHE A 46 7.46 7.21 19.63
CA PHE A 46 6.38 6.40 19.09
C PHE A 46 5.39 5.97 20.18
N ALA A 47 5.86 5.59 21.35
CA ALA A 47 5.00 5.23 22.48
C ALA A 47 4.11 6.38 22.99
N ARG A 48 4.54 7.64 22.77
CA ARG A 48 3.79 8.83 23.22
C ARG A 48 2.85 9.41 22.18
N THR A 49 2.93 8.98 20.91
CA THR A 49 2.06 9.53 19.86
C THR A 49 0.77 8.72 19.73
N SER A 50 -0.35 9.43 19.55
CA SER A 50 -1.63 8.87 19.12
C SER A 50 -1.89 9.04 17.63
N GLU A 51 -1.00 9.75 16.92
CA GLU A 51 -1.15 10.08 15.50
C GLU A 51 -0.46 9.05 14.62
N SER A 52 -1.23 8.36 13.77
CA SER A 52 -0.72 7.34 12.86
C SER A 52 0.26 7.86 11.81
N TYR A 53 0.21 9.16 11.46
CA TYR A 53 1.10 9.78 10.49
C TYR A 53 2.16 10.69 11.12
N SER A 54 2.34 10.64 12.43
CA SER A 54 3.46 11.33 13.07
C SER A 54 4.81 10.80 12.54
N ARG A 55 5.85 11.62 12.60
CA ARG A 55 7.22 11.19 12.19
C ARG A 55 7.64 9.91 12.91
N ALA A 56 7.39 9.81 14.22
CA ALA A 56 7.74 8.62 14.99
C ALA A 56 6.99 7.35 14.50
N ALA A 57 5.70 7.46 14.16
CA ALA A 57 4.94 6.34 13.62
C ALA A 57 5.44 5.92 12.22
N ARG A 58 5.82 6.87 11.36
CA ARG A 58 6.43 6.60 10.05
C ARG A 58 7.81 5.95 10.20
N GLN A 59 8.66 6.44 11.08
CA GLN A 59 9.96 5.84 11.38
C GLN A 59 9.79 4.40 11.89
N ALA A 60 8.90 4.17 12.85
CA ALA A 60 8.58 2.84 13.35
C ALA A 60 8.04 1.90 12.25
N TYR A 61 7.23 2.42 11.32
CA TYR A 61 6.77 1.67 10.15
C TYR A 61 7.94 1.23 9.26
N LEU A 62 8.87 2.13 8.91
CA LEU A 62 10.03 1.81 8.08
C LEU A 62 10.92 0.75 8.73
N VAL A 63 11.20 0.90 10.03
CA VAL A 63 11.96 -0.09 10.82
C VAL A 63 11.24 -1.44 10.83
N THR A 64 9.93 -1.45 11.08
CA THR A 64 9.11 -2.66 11.10
C THR A 64 9.15 -3.40 9.76
N CYS A 65 8.95 -2.68 8.66
CA CYS A 65 8.96 -3.28 7.33
C CYS A 65 10.34 -3.82 6.94
N ALA A 66 11.42 -3.09 7.25
CA ALA A 66 12.78 -3.55 7.01
C ALA A 66 13.12 -4.82 7.82
N ALA A 67 12.77 -4.85 9.10
CA ALA A 67 13.00 -6.02 9.97
C ALA A 67 12.23 -7.27 9.50
N LEU A 68 10.97 -7.11 9.10
CA LEU A 68 10.17 -8.21 8.55
C LEU A 68 10.73 -8.70 7.21
N ALA A 69 11.24 -7.79 6.37
CA ALA A 69 11.89 -8.13 5.11
C ALA A 69 13.20 -8.89 5.32
N ASP A 70 14.01 -8.49 6.30
CA ASP A 70 15.24 -9.19 6.67
C ASP A 70 14.97 -10.61 7.16
N ARG A 71 13.90 -10.79 7.92
CA ARG A 71 13.45 -12.13 8.36
C ARG A 71 13.11 -13.01 7.15
N VAL A 72 12.28 -12.52 6.20
CA VAL A 72 11.95 -13.27 4.98
C VAL A 72 13.21 -13.65 4.21
N ARG A 73 14.12 -12.69 4.04
CA ARG A 73 15.38 -12.91 3.34
C ARG A 73 16.24 -13.95 4.02
N SER A 74 16.28 -13.95 5.35
CA SER A 74 17.03 -14.93 6.15
C SER A 74 16.44 -16.34 6.07
N GLU A 75 15.11 -16.47 6.04
CA GLU A 75 14.40 -17.75 6.08
C GLU A 75 14.21 -18.35 4.67
N GLU A 76 13.95 -17.53 3.65
CA GLU A 76 13.57 -18.00 2.31
C GLU A 76 14.47 -17.48 1.18
N GLY A 77 15.45 -16.61 1.49
CA GLY A 77 16.29 -15.92 0.51
C GLY A 77 15.59 -14.74 -0.15
N ASP A 78 16.24 -14.14 -1.15
CA ASP A 78 15.67 -13.01 -1.88
C ASP A 78 14.46 -13.44 -2.72
N ALA A 79 13.41 -12.63 -2.69
CA ALA A 79 12.31 -12.78 -3.64
C ALA A 79 12.77 -12.42 -5.06
N ARG A 80 12.05 -12.94 -6.06
CA ARG A 80 12.35 -12.68 -7.48
C ARG A 80 11.79 -11.36 -7.97
N LEU A 81 10.80 -10.82 -7.27
CA LEU A 81 10.15 -9.55 -7.57
C LEU A 81 9.80 -8.83 -6.28
N CYS A 82 9.73 -7.52 -6.36
CA CYS A 82 9.23 -6.66 -5.31
C CYS A 82 8.13 -5.75 -5.87
N THR A 83 7.18 -5.37 -5.04
CA THR A 83 6.20 -4.32 -5.33
C THR A 83 5.81 -3.60 -4.05
N ALA A 84 5.23 -2.43 -4.19
CA ALA A 84 4.77 -1.64 -3.06
C ALA A 84 3.61 -0.72 -3.45
N ALA A 85 2.96 -0.14 -2.45
CA ALA A 85 2.01 0.94 -2.61
C ALA A 85 2.27 2.03 -1.57
N SER A 86 2.19 3.30 -1.97
CA SER A 86 2.27 4.48 -1.09
C SER A 86 3.52 4.45 -0.18
N ILE A 87 3.40 4.69 1.12
CA ILE A 87 4.51 4.67 2.09
C ILE A 87 5.36 3.38 2.03
N GLY A 88 4.81 2.29 1.49
CA GLY A 88 5.53 1.03 1.25
C GLY A 88 6.66 1.13 0.24
N HIS A 89 6.71 2.18 -0.58
CA HIS A 89 7.80 2.39 -1.55
C HIS A 89 9.17 2.55 -0.87
N LEU A 90 9.27 3.27 0.24
CA LEU A 90 10.55 3.48 0.92
C LEU A 90 11.20 2.17 1.39
N PRO A 91 10.53 1.30 2.17
CA PRO A 91 11.13 0.01 2.54
C PRO A 91 11.34 -0.93 1.34
N ALA A 92 10.52 -0.82 0.29
CA ALA A 92 10.73 -1.57 -0.94
C ALA A 92 12.00 -1.16 -1.67
N LEU A 93 12.30 0.15 -1.79
CA LEU A 93 13.55 0.68 -2.36
C LEU A 93 14.78 0.21 -1.60
N HIS A 94 14.70 0.10 -0.28
CA HIS A 94 15.74 -0.53 0.51
C HIS A 94 15.84 -2.04 0.21
N TYR A 95 14.72 -2.75 0.22
CA TYR A 95 14.70 -4.19 -0.03
C TYR A 95 15.32 -4.58 -1.38
N VAL A 96 15.00 -3.85 -2.45
CA VAL A 96 15.57 -4.12 -3.78
C VAL A 96 17.03 -3.67 -3.92
N GLY A 97 17.61 -3.03 -2.90
CA GLY A 97 19.01 -2.58 -2.88
C GLY A 97 19.24 -1.21 -3.53
N ALA A 98 18.17 -0.51 -3.92
CA ALA A 98 18.28 0.84 -4.50
C ALA A 98 18.79 1.87 -3.48
N LEU A 99 18.43 1.71 -2.21
CA LEU A 99 18.86 2.56 -1.09
C LEU A 99 19.51 1.73 0.01
N SER A 100 20.50 2.30 0.70
CA SER A 100 20.94 1.76 1.99
C SER A 100 19.85 1.94 3.03
N PHE A 101 19.89 1.19 4.14
CA PHE A 101 18.95 1.39 5.23
C PHE A 101 19.04 2.81 5.81
N ALA A 102 20.25 3.30 6.01
CA ALA A 102 20.49 4.65 6.48
C ALA A 102 19.92 5.73 5.54
N ASP A 103 20.08 5.56 4.21
CA ASP A 103 19.51 6.50 3.24
C ASP A 103 17.99 6.40 3.20
N MET A 104 17.40 5.20 3.31
CA MET A 104 15.95 5.02 3.42
C MET A 104 15.39 5.78 4.64
N MET A 105 16.02 5.68 5.81
CA MET A 105 15.57 6.38 7.01
C MET A 105 15.67 7.90 6.86
N ARG A 106 16.79 8.43 6.34
CA ARG A 106 16.96 9.87 6.08
C ARG A 106 16.01 10.37 4.99
N MET A 107 15.79 9.58 3.95
CA MET A 107 14.84 9.91 2.89
C MET A 107 13.40 9.95 3.43
N GLY A 108 13.04 9.03 4.33
CA GLY A 108 11.75 9.08 5.03
C GLY A 108 11.53 10.39 5.77
N GLU A 109 12.57 10.95 6.40
CA GLU A 109 12.51 12.28 7.03
C GLU A 109 12.36 13.41 6.01
N ALA A 110 13.07 13.34 4.88
CA ALA A 110 12.99 14.35 3.83
C ALA A 110 11.59 14.37 3.16
N VAL A 111 11.03 13.19 2.89
CA VAL A 111 9.65 13.05 2.36
C VAL A 111 8.64 13.60 3.38
N ALA A 112 8.74 13.21 4.65
CA ALA A 112 7.83 13.71 5.70
C ALA A 112 7.91 15.24 5.85
N ALA A 113 9.10 15.82 5.78
CA ALA A 113 9.28 17.27 5.81
C ALA A 113 8.63 17.97 4.60
N SER A 114 8.74 17.38 3.41
CA SER A 114 8.09 17.91 2.18
C SER A 114 6.57 17.89 2.31
N GLU A 115 6.01 16.79 2.82
CA GLU A 115 4.57 16.64 3.07
C GLU A 115 4.07 17.60 4.17
N GLU A 116 4.81 17.79 5.26
CA GLU A 116 4.44 18.74 6.32
C GLU A 116 4.33 20.17 5.78
N VAL A 117 5.31 20.59 4.99
CA VAL A 117 5.28 21.94 4.36
C VAL A 117 4.14 22.06 3.36
N TRP A 118 3.90 21.03 2.56
CA TRP A 118 2.79 21.00 1.60
C TRP A 118 1.44 21.06 2.29
N ASN A 119 1.24 20.21 3.29
CA ASN A 119 -0.04 20.08 3.99
C ASN A 119 -0.35 21.29 4.91
N ALA A 120 0.68 22.05 5.34
CA ALA A 120 0.49 23.28 6.10
C ALA A 120 -0.28 24.39 5.32
N ALA A 121 -0.35 24.27 3.99
CA ALA A 121 -1.10 25.21 3.15
C ALA A 121 -2.62 25.02 3.20
N ASP A 122 -3.13 23.98 3.88
CA ASP A 122 -4.55 23.58 3.93
C ASP A 122 -5.25 23.66 2.57
N HIS A 123 -5.15 22.62 1.78
CA HIS A 123 -5.75 22.58 0.44
C HIS A 123 -7.27 22.31 0.47
N GLY A 124 -7.88 22.16 1.64
CA GLY A 124 -9.31 21.86 1.81
C GLY A 124 -9.73 20.52 1.18
N ARG A 125 -8.80 19.55 1.12
CA ARG A 125 -8.98 18.27 0.42
C ARG A 125 -8.63 17.10 1.32
N VAL A 126 -9.39 16.02 1.17
CA VAL A 126 -9.19 14.77 1.92
C VAL A 126 -9.22 13.58 0.96
N SER A 127 -8.61 12.46 1.36
CA SER A 127 -8.78 11.18 0.69
C SER A 127 -9.67 10.27 1.50
N HIS A 128 -10.59 9.58 0.84
CA HIS A 128 -11.58 8.73 1.51
C HIS A 128 -11.68 7.36 0.87
N PHE A 129 -11.52 6.30 1.70
CA PHE A 129 -11.70 4.93 1.25
C PHE A 129 -13.18 4.55 1.19
N VAL A 130 -13.59 4.05 0.02
CA VAL A 130 -14.91 3.50 -0.25
C VAL A 130 -14.82 2.02 -0.61
N TYR A 131 -15.73 1.22 -0.08
CA TYR A 131 -15.83 -0.23 -0.28
C TYR A 131 -17.20 -0.59 -0.85
N ARG A 132 -17.26 -1.67 -1.62
CA ARG A 132 -18.48 -2.14 -2.31
C ARG A 132 -19.03 -1.09 -3.27
N VAL A 133 -18.15 -0.36 -3.92
CA VAL A 133 -18.48 0.65 -4.92
C VAL A 133 -17.81 0.21 -6.23
N GLY A 134 -18.58 -0.16 -7.24
CA GLY A 134 -18.05 -0.49 -8.57
C GLY A 134 -17.50 0.74 -9.28
N ARG A 135 -16.66 0.55 -10.32
CA ARG A 135 -16.03 1.66 -11.06
C ARG A 135 -17.04 2.64 -11.65
N ASP A 136 -18.11 2.15 -12.27
CA ASP A 136 -19.17 3.01 -12.83
C ASP A 136 -19.82 3.88 -11.73
N ARG A 137 -20.13 3.25 -10.59
CA ARG A 137 -20.69 3.99 -9.45
C ARG A 137 -19.69 4.98 -8.85
N LEU A 138 -18.40 4.69 -8.88
CA LEU A 138 -17.36 5.62 -8.45
C LEU A 138 -17.36 6.90 -9.31
N GLU A 139 -17.48 6.74 -10.64
CA GLU A 139 -17.59 7.88 -11.56
C GLU A 139 -18.88 8.70 -11.35
N GLU A 140 -20.01 8.03 -11.08
CA GLU A 140 -21.24 8.73 -10.71
C GLU A 140 -21.09 9.54 -9.41
N LEU A 141 -20.42 8.98 -8.40
CA LEU A 141 -20.14 9.66 -7.13
C LEU A 141 -19.25 10.89 -7.34
N ARG A 142 -18.22 10.76 -8.17
CA ARG A 142 -17.35 11.87 -8.56
C ARG A 142 -18.12 12.99 -9.26
N ALA A 143 -18.90 12.63 -10.30
CA ALA A 143 -19.75 13.56 -11.03
C ALA A 143 -20.78 14.26 -10.11
N ARG A 144 -21.31 13.51 -9.12
CA ARG A 144 -22.25 14.07 -8.14
C ARG A 144 -21.59 15.13 -7.26
N VAL A 145 -20.39 14.90 -6.76
CA VAL A 145 -19.61 15.89 -5.99
C VAL A 145 -19.34 17.14 -6.85
N GLU A 146 -18.89 16.94 -8.10
CA GLU A 146 -18.61 18.04 -9.04
C GLU A 146 -19.86 18.85 -9.37
N SER A 147 -21.03 18.22 -9.51
CA SER A 147 -22.30 18.92 -9.80
C SER A 147 -22.78 19.80 -8.64
N GLU A 148 -22.29 19.57 -7.42
CA GLU A 148 -22.55 20.42 -6.24
C GLU A 148 -21.45 21.48 -6.01
N GLY A 149 -20.56 21.63 -6.98
CA GLY A 149 -19.46 22.62 -6.93
C GLY A 149 -18.21 22.13 -6.21
N GLY A 150 -18.17 20.85 -5.80
CA GLY A 150 -17.00 20.23 -5.19
C GLY A 150 -15.94 19.80 -6.22
N TRP A 151 -14.80 19.39 -5.69
CA TRP A 151 -13.74 18.75 -6.47
C TRP A 151 -13.59 17.29 -6.06
N ALA A 152 -13.41 16.39 -7.03
CA ALA A 152 -13.17 14.97 -6.77
C ALA A 152 -12.24 14.35 -7.82
N GLU A 153 -11.27 13.53 -7.36
CA GLU A 153 -10.34 12.75 -8.20
C GLU A 153 -10.14 11.35 -7.62
N VAL A 154 -9.91 10.38 -8.50
CA VAL A 154 -9.53 9.03 -8.04
C VAL A 154 -8.07 9.04 -7.61
N ALA A 155 -7.79 8.62 -6.38
CA ALA A 155 -6.46 8.42 -5.83
C ALA A 155 -5.98 6.97 -5.95
N GLY A 156 -6.89 6.01 -6.08
CA GLY A 156 -6.50 4.63 -6.30
C GLY A 156 -7.64 3.66 -6.49
N HIS A 157 -7.35 2.65 -7.30
CA HIS A 157 -8.14 1.43 -7.42
C HIS A 157 -7.38 0.30 -6.73
N PHE A 158 -7.97 -0.29 -5.69
CA PHE A 158 -7.37 -1.41 -4.96
C PHE A 158 -8.00 -2.75 -5.37
N SER A 159 -9.25 -2.73 -5.81
CA SER A 159 -9.95 -3.83 -6.47
C SER A 159 -11.07 -3.24 -7.35
N ASP A 160 -11.91 -4.10 -7.94
CA ASP A 160 -13.09 -3.65 -8.69
C ASP A 160 -14.11 -2.90 -7.82
N THR A 161 -14.04 -3.03 -6.49
CA THR A 161 -15.01 -2.47 -5.56
C THR A 161 -14.40 -1.76 -4.35
N ILE A 162 -13.08 -1.56 -4.33
CA ILE A 162 -12.36 -0.84 -3.26
C ILE A 162 -11.56 0.27 -3.91
N HIS A 163 -11.88 1.50 -3.54
CA HIS A 163 -11.24 2.67 -4.13
C HIS A 163 -10.88 3.71 -3.08
N LEU A 164 -9.89 4.53 -3.40
CA LEU A 164 -9.55 5.75 -2.68
C LEU A 164 -9.97 6.93 -3.57
N LEU A 165 -10.81 7.80 -3.05
CA LEU A 165 -11.30 8.99 -3.74
C LEU A 165 -10.84 10.23 -2.98
N ASN A 166 -10.20 11.15 -3.67
CA ASN A 166 -9.93 12.50 -3.19
C ASN A 166 -11.18 13.35 -3.37
N VAL A 167 -11.50 14.19 -2.39
CA VAL A 167 -12.68 15.04 -2.42
C VAL A 167 -12.42 16.34 -1.64
N SER A 168 -13.09 17.44 -2.03
CA SER A 168 -13.13 18.65 -1.19
C SER A 168 -13.68 18.29 0.18
N ALA A 169 -13.00 18.69 1.26
CA ALA A 169 -13.34 18.29 2.65
C ALA A 169 -14.80 18.65 2.99
N GLU A 170 -15.30 19.77 2.50
CA GLU A 170 -16.70 20.21 2.70
C GLU A 170 -17.73 19.28 2.01
N HIS A 171 -17.33 18.54 0.96
CA HIS A 171 -18.19 17.61 0.22
C HIS A 171 -18.06 16.15 0.71
N LEU A 172 -17.17 15.87 1.67
CA LEU A 172 -17.07 14.52 2.25
C LEU A 172 -18.39 14.00 2.82
N PRO A 173 -19.22 14.78 3.55
CA PRO A 173 -20.52 14.31 4.04
C PRO A 173 -21.51 13.95 2.90
N LEU A 174 -21.43 14.64 1.77
CA LEU A 174 -22.20 14.30 0.56
C LEU A 174 -21.75 12.94 0.02
N LEU A 175 -20.43 12.77 -0.21
CA LEU A 175 -19.88 11.52 -0.69
C LEU A 175 -20.26 10.34 0.20
N GLU A 176 -20.10 10.46 1.52
CA GLU A 176 -20.45 9.39 2.47
C GLU A 176 -21.92 9.01 2.43
N ARG A 177 -22.82 10.00 2.29
CA ARG A 177 -24.26 9.75 2.17
C ARG A 177 -24.58 8.99 0.88
N GLU A 178 -24.01 9.42 -0.25
CA GLU A 178 -24.25 8.81 -1.56
C GLU A 178 -23.65 7.39 -1.65
N VAL A 179 -22.49 7.15 -1.03
CA VAL A 179 -21.88 5.82 -0.90
C VAL A 179 -22.83 4.89 -0.13
N ARG A 180 -23.34 5.33 1.03
CA ARG A 180 -24.29 4.53 1.84
C ARG A 180 -25.62 4.28 1.12
N ALA A 181 -26.14 5.28 0.42
CA ALA A 181 -27.38 5.15 -0.36
C ALA A 181 -27.28 4.09 -1.47
N GLY A 182 -26.08 3.94 -2.06
CA GLY A 182 -25.78 2.90 -3.06
C GLY A 182 -25.36 1.55 -2.46
N GLY A 183 -25.46 1.33 -1.14
CA GLY A 183 -25.09 0.07 -0.49
C GLY A 183 -23.56 -0.09 -0.27
N GLY A 184 -22.78 0.93 -0.55
CA GLY A 184 -21.35 0.99 -0.27
C GLY A 184 -21.05 1.29 1.19
N VAL A 185 -19.77 1.25 1.53
CA VAL A 185 -19.26 1.50 2.89
C VAL A 185 -18.13 2.53 2.85
N SER A 186 -18.29 3.59 3.62
CA SER A 186 -17.24 4.57 3.93
C SER A 186 -16.40 4.06 5.10
N VAL A 187 -15.06 4.08 4.98
CA VAL A 187 -14.22 3.38 5.96
C VAL A 187 -13.20 4.27 6.64
N LEU A 188 -12.39 5.01 5.88
CA LEU A 188 -11.25 5.74 6.40
C LEU A 188 -11.04 7.02 5.60
N THR A 189 -10.77 8.12 6.31
CA THR A 189 -10.41 9.41 5.71
C THR A 189 -9.00 9.79 6.09
N PHE A 190 -8.21 10.20 5.11
CA PHE A 190 -6.91 10.84 5.31
C PHE A 190 -7.08 12.36 5.24
N PRO A 191 -6.33 13.12 6.04
CA PRO A 191 -6.52 14.57 6.15
C PRO A 191 -6.00 15.38 4.95
N GLN A 192 -5.46 14.70 3.92
CA GLN A 192 -4.95 15.31 2.70
C GLN A 192 -5.34 14.49 1.47
N ALA A 193 -5.24 15.11 0.27
CA ALA A 193 -5.37 14.39 -0.99
C ALA A 193 -4.10 13.58 -1.26
N GLU A 194 -4.27 12.28 -1.54
CA GLU A 194 -3.19 11.35 -1.85
C GLU A 194 -3.16 11.04 -3.36
N HIS A 195 -1.99 10.71 -3.91
CA HIS A 195 -1.84 10.15 -5.27
C HIS A 195 -2.62 10.92 -6.36
N SER A 196 -2.50 12.23 -6.37
CA SER A 196 -3.33 13.11 -7.19
C SER A 196 -2.48 13.99 -8.11
N PRO A 197 -2.85 14.18 -9.40
CA PRO A 197 -2.24 15.18 -10.26
C PRO A 197 -2.18 16.58 -9.63
N SER A 198 -3.12 16.90 -8.75
CA SER A 198 -3.14 18.16 -7.99
C SER A 198 -1.97 18.30 -7.00
N ASN A 199 -1.24 17.22 -6.69
CA ASN A 199 -0.08 17.22 -5.80
C ASN A 199 1.25 17.49 -6.53
N ALA A 200 1.23 18.12 -7.71
CA ALA A 200 2.46 18.44 -8.44
C ALA A 200 3.48 19.23 -7.59
N GLY A 201 3.01 20.18 -6.79
CA GLY A 201 3.87 20.93 -5.88
C GLY A 201 4.48 20.07 -4.76
N LEU A 202 3.78 19.05 -4.27
CA LEU A 202 4.34 18.07 -3.34
C LEU A 202 5.43 17.24 -4.01
N ARG A 203 5.18 16.74 -5.22
CA ARG A 203 6.19 16.02 -6.01
C ARG A 203 7.46 16.83 -6.18
N ASP A 204 7.34 18.11 -6.57
CA ASP A 204 8.48 18.99 -6.82
C ASP A 204 9.28 19.25 -5.53
N ARG A 205 8.60 19.48 -4.40
CA ARG A 205 9.24 19.60 -3.08
C ARG A 205 9.93 18.29 -2.65
N THR A 206 9.29 17.15 -2.90
CA THR A 206 9.89 15.84 -2.62
C THR A 206 11.14 15.63 -3.49
N ALA A 207 11.09 16.00 -4.77
CA ALA A 207 12.24 15.94 -5.67
C ALA A 207 13.41 16.80 -5.17
N GLU A 208 13.15 18.02 -4.71
CA GLU A 208 14.16 18.91 -4.11
C GLU A 208 14.73 18.31 -2.81
N GLY A 209 13.84 17.91 -1.88
CA GLY A 209 14.23 17.37 -0.58
C GLY A 209 15.01 16.05 -0.67
N THR A 210 14.81 15.30 -1.75
CA THR A 210 15.48 14.01 -1.99
C THR A 210 16.59 14.06 -3.03
N ALA A 211 16.95 15.24 -3.55
CA ALA A 211 17.93 15.41 -4.63
C ALA A 211 19.34 14.89 -4.30
N ALA A 212 19.75 14.96 -3.03
CA ALA A 212 21.06 14.53 -2.58
C ALA A 212 21.23 13.00 -2.47
N PHE A 213 20.13 12.24 -2.44
CA PHE A 213 20.20 10.78 -2.31
C PHE A 213 20.58 10.12 -3.63
N ARG A 214 21.46 9.14 -3.54
CA ARG A 214 21.93 8.39 -4.70
C ARG A 214 21.24 7.03 -4.74
N PHE A 215 20.42 6.82 -5.76
CA PHE A 215 19.83 5.53 -6.06
C PHE A 215 20.85 4.63 -6.79
N ARG A 216 20.71 3.35 -6.61
CA ARG A 216 21.42 2.29 -7.33
C ARG A 216 20.40 1.48 -8.13
N ASP A 217 20.89 0.78 -9.15
CA ASP A 217 20.09 -0.22 -9.85
C ASP A 217 19.64 -1.32 -8.88
N ALA A 218 18.43 -1.82 -9.06
CA ALA A 218 17.86 -2.84 -8.18
C ALA A 218 18.52 -4.21 -8.39
N GLY A 219 18.83 -4.89 -7.29
CA GLY A 219 19.20 -6.31 -7.31
C GLY A 219 17.99 -7.24 -7.49
N VAL A 220 16.80 -6.76 -7.12
CA VAL A 220 15.51 -7.44 -7.32
C VAL A 220 14.60 -6.52 -8.12
N PRO A 221 14.09 -6.92 -9.30
CA PRO A 221 13.23 -6.08 -10.10
C PRO A 221 11.96 -5.65 -9.35
N PHE A 222 11.53 -4.41 -9.58
CA PHE A 222 10.40 -3.79 -8.90
C PHE A 222 9.22 -3.60 -9.86
N VAL A 223 8.02 -4.03 -9.45
CA VAL A 223 6.77 -3.78 -10.18
C VAL A 223 6.11 -2.54 -9.61
N ARG A 224 5.97 -1.50 -10.41
CA ARG A 224 5.45 -0.19 -10.02
C ARG A 224 3.97 -0.25 -9.68
N GLY A 225 3.57 0.42 -8.58
CA GLY A 225 2.22 0.35 -8.00
C GLY A 225 1.12 1.06 -8.81
N SER A 226 1.50 1.96 -9.72
CA SER A 226 0.56 2.75 -10.51
C SER A 226 0.14 2.13 -11.85
N ASP A 227 1.02 1.35 -12.47
CA ASP A 227 0.83 0.84 -13.85
C ASP A 227 1.34 -0.59 -14.09
N GLY A 228 1.93 -1.23 -13.08
CA GLY A 228 2.47 -2.59 -13.20
C GLY A 228 3.74 -2.70 -14.03
N VAL A 229 4.38 -1.59 -14.41
CA VAL A 229 5.63 -1.60 -15.18
C VAL A 229 6.76 -2.15 -14.32
N LEU A 230 7.57 -3.05 -14.91
CA LEU A 230 8.76 -3.60 -14.27
C LEU A 230 9.93 -2.64 -14.46
N VAL A 231 10.55 -2.24 -13.35
CA VAL A 231 11.69 -1.32 -13.31
C VAL A 231 12.83 -1.90 -12.46
N ASP A 232 14.06 -1.61 -12.85
CA ASP A 232 15.27 -2.02 -12.13
C ASP A 232 16.38 -0.95 -12.14
N ARG A 233 16.23 0.10 -12.97
CA ARG A 233 17.22 1.16 -13.08
C ARG A 233 17.04 2.20 -11.98
N ALA A 234 18.16 2.75 -11.52
CA ALA A 234 18.20 3.76 -10.46
C ALA A 234 17.30 4.98 -10.74
N GLU A 235 17.30 5.44 -11.99
CA GLU A 235 16.49 6.58 -12.43
C GLU A 235 14.99 6.28 -12.39
N ASP A 236 14.57 5.08 -12.88
CA ASP A 236 13.17 4.66 -12.87
C ASP A 236 12.64 4.44 -11.45
N LEU A 237 13.49 3.92 -10.55
CA LEU A 237 13.15 3.72 -9.15
C LEU A 237 12.98 5.05 -8.41
N ARG A 238 13.82 6.04 -8.72
CA ARG A 238 13.65 7.41 -8.22
C ARG A 238 12.36 8.04 -8.75
N ASP A 239 12.13 7.93 -10.06
CA ASP A 239 10.90 8.45 -10.68
C ASP A 239 9.66 7.78 -10.08
N THR A 240 9.69 6.49 -9.78
CA THR A 240 8.59 5.79 -9.11
C THR A 240 8.21 6.45 -7.78
N LEU A 241 9.20 6.82 -6.95
CA LEU A 241 8.94 7.53 -5.69
C LEU A 241 8.27 8.89 -5.91
N LEU A 242 8.73 9.64 -6.92
CA LEU A 242 8.19 10.97 -7.22
C LEU A 242 6.80 10.90 -7.87
N GLN A 243 6.60 9.95 -8.77
CA GLN A 243 5.32 9.75 -9.44
C GLN A 243 4.23 9.27 -8.47
N ASP A 244 4.59 8.57 -7.40
CA ASP A 244 3.64 8.15 -6.37
C ASP A 244 2.87 9.34 -5.75
N CYS A 245 3.45 10.53 -5.70
CA CYS A 245 2.75 11.73 -5.24
C CYS A 245 1.58 12.14 -6.14
N VAL A 246 1.68 11.91 -7.45
CA VAL A 246 0.78 12.51 -8.47
C VAL A 246 0.00 11.48 -9.30
N THR A 247 0.31 10.20 -9.16
CA THR A 247 -0.31 9.15 -9.97
C THR A 247 -1.15 8.22 -9.11
N PRO A 248 -2.43 8.00 -9.46
CA PRO A 248 -3.27 7.05 -8.75
C PRO A 248 -2.68 5.64 -8.70
N VAL A 249 -2.88 4.96 -7.59
CA VAL A 249 -2.54 3.54 -7.46
C VAL A 249 -3.52 2.70 -8.31
N ASP A 250 -3.03 1.75 -9.11
CA ASP A 250 -3.88 0.73 -9.75
C ASP A 250 -3.39 -0.67 -9.38
N PHE A 251 -3.83 -1.14 -8.22
CA PHE A 251 -3.40 -2.43 -7.68
C PHE A 251 -3.89 -3.64 -8.50
N PRO A 252 -5.07 -3.65 -9.14
CA PRO A 252 -5.43 -4.67 -10.12
C PRO A 252 -4.43 -4.87 -11.25
N LEU A 253 -3.83 -3.80 -11.78
CA LEU A 253 -2.75 -3.90 -12.78
C LEU A 253 -1.51 -4.58 -12.21
N VAL A 254 -1.14 -4.25 -10.97
CA VAL A 254 -0.02 -4.89 -10.26
C VAL A 254 -0.27 -6.40 -10.11
N VAL A 255 -1.46 -6.80 -9.64
CA VAL A 255 -1.86 -8.21 -9.50
C VAL A 255 -1.81 -8.92 -10.87
N GLY A 256 -2.35 -8.31 -11.92
CA GLY A 256 -2.30 -8.82 -13.29
C GLY A 256 -0.85 -9.06 -13.72
N ARG A 257 0.01 -8.06 -13.53
CA ARG A 257 1.42 -8.12 -13.89
C ARG A 257 2.20 -9.20 -13.14
N LEU A 258 1.99 -9.32 -11.83
CA LEU A 258 2.62 -10.38 -11.04
C LEU A 258 2.22 -11.78 -11.53
N ARG A 259 0.95 -11.96 -11.92
CA ARG A 259 0.46 -13.23 -12.49
C ARG A 259 1.09 -13.53 -13.87
N GLU A 260 1.17 -12.55 -14.76
CA GLU A 260 1.83 -12.66 -16.06
C GLU A 260 3.31 -13.04 -15.92
N LEU A 261 4.00 -12.47 -14.92
CA LEU A 261 5.38 -12.80 -14.60
C LEU A 261 5.54 -14.17 -13.90
N GLY A 262 4.45 -14.90 -13.65
CA GLY A 262 4.48 -16.24 -13.09
C GLY A 262 4.69 -16.29 -11.58
N VAL A 263 4.34 -15.21 -10.85
CA VAL A 263 4.32 -15.23 -9.38
C VAL A 263 3.25 -16.21 -8.91
N ARG A 264 3.57 -17.01 -7.90
CA ARG A 264 2.65 -17.95 -7.24
C ARG A 264 2.50 -17.65 -5.76
N ARG A 265 3.56 -17.13 -5.14
CA ARG A 265 3.57 -16.79 -3.71
C ARG A 265 3.89 -15.31 -3.53
N VAL A 266 3.19 -14.67 -2.61
CA VAL A 266 3.42 -13.27 -2.23
C VAL A 266 3.63 -13.20 -0.71
N HIS A 267 4.76 -12.63 -0.30
CA HIS A 267 5.02 -12.25 1.08
C HIS A 267 4.52 -10.82 1.29
N VAL A 268 3.42 -10.67 2.00
CA VAL A 268 2.87 -9.36 2.35
C VAL A 268 3.53 -8.87 3.62
N ILE A 269 4.28 -7.79 3.52
CA ILE A 269 5.00 -7.17 4.64
C ILE A 269 4.30 -5.89 5.06
N GLY A 270 4.07 -5.77 6.35
CA GLY A 270 3.53 -4.56 6.94
C GLY A 270 2.45 -4.81 7.99
N PRO A 271 2.12 -3.79 8.77
CA PRO A 271 1.21 -3.92 9.91
C PRO A 271 -0.28 -3.99 9.54
N GLY A 272 -0.64 -3.80 8.29
CA GLY A 272 -2.02 -3.79 7.81
C GLY A 272 -2.47 -5.11 7.20
N ASN A 273 -3.77 -5.29 7.00
CA ASN A 273 -4.37 -6.49 6.41
C ASN A 273 -5.07 -6.23 5.05
N LEU A 274 -5.02 -5.01 4.53
CA LEU A 274 -5.66 -4.69 3.25
C LEU A 274 -5.06 -5.51 2.11
N PHE A 275 -3.74 -5.46 1.96
CA PHE A 275 -3.04 -6.13 0.86
C PHE A 275 -3.08 -7.67 0.96
N GLU A 276 -3.18 -8.24 2.17
CA GLU A 276 -3.52 -9.64 2.37
C GLU A 276 -4.84 -9.99 1.66
N ARG A 277 -5.89 -9.20 1.93
CA ARG A 277 -7.21 -9.43 1.33
C ARG A 277 -7.22 -9.27 -0.19
N LEU A 278 -6.42 -8.33 -0.70
CA LEU A 278 -6.33 -8.04 -2.13
C LEU A 278 -5.53 -9.09 -2.91
N THR A 279 -4.68 -9.86 -2.24
CA THR A 279 -3.76 -10.81 -2.90
C THR A 279 -4.15 -12.27 -2.72
N ARG A 280 -4.82 -12.64 -1.63
CA ARG A 280 -5.11 -14.03 -1.25
C ARG A 280 -5.95 -14.82 -2.26
N ASP A 281 -6.78 -14.13 -3.06
CA ASP A 281 -7.62 -14.77 -4.08
C ASP A 281 -6.83 -15.07 -5.38
N HIS A 282 -5.59 -14.57 -5.47
CA HIS A 282 -4.75 -14.66 -6.66
C HIS A 282 -3.44 -15.43 -6.44
N PHE A 283 -2.95 -15.49 -5.19
CA PHE A 283 -1.64 -16.04 -4.84
C PHE A 283 -1.70 -16.85 -3.53
N ASP A 284 -0.72 -17.73 -3.35
CA ASP A 284 -0.38 -18.25 -2.03
C ASP A 284 0.24 -17.10 -1.22
N VAL A 285 -0.41 -16.69 -0.14
CA VAL A 285 0.00 -15.51 0.62
C VAL A 285 0.61 -15.92 1.96
N THR A 286 1.77 -15.36 2.25
CA THR A 286 2.36 -15.37 3.59
C THR A 286 2.33 -13.93 4.11
N VAL A 287 1.63 -13.70 5.21
CA VAL A 287 1.57 -12.40 5.86
C VAL A 287 2.62 -12.31 6.95
N LEU A 288 3.47 -11.31 6.87
CA LEU A 288 4.44 -10.98 7.91
C LEU A 288 3.99 -9.71 8.60
N ALA A 289 3.51 -9.88 9.83
CA ALA A 289 3.02 -8.81 10.67
C ALA A 289 3.87 -8.68 11.95
N PRO A 290 3.80 -7.53 12.65
CA PRO A 290 4.57 -7.28 13.87
C PRO A 290 4.30 -8.24 15.03
N ASP A 291 3.24 -9.07 14.98
CA ASP A 291 3.00 -10.12 15.99
C ASP A 291 3.97 -11.31 15.84
N GLY A 292 4.92 -11.25 14.93
CA GLY A 292 5.97 -12.23 14.71
C GLY A 292 5.49 -13.57 14.14
N ARG A 293 4.21 -13.69 13.81
CA ARG A 293 3.62 -14.92 13.25
C ARG A 293 3.49 -14.79 11.74
N ALA A 294 4.28 -15.58 11.01
CA ALA A 294 4.00 -15.82 9.59
C ALA A 294 2.68 -16.60 9.49
N ARG A 295 1.67 -16.02 8.86
CA ARG A 295 0.40 -16.71 8.59
C ARG A 295 0.36 -17.08 7.11
N GLY A 296 0.53 -18.38 6.82
CA GLY A 296 0.35 -18.91 5.48
C GLY A 296 -1.13 -19.04 5.14
N LEU A 297 -1.56 -18.45 4.04
CA LEU A 297 -2.90 -18.60 3.46
C LEU A 297 -2.72 -19.18 2.06
N THR A 298 -3.16 -20.43 1.85
CA THR A 298 -3.19 -21.02 0.51
C THR A 298 -4.48 -20.65 -0.19
N THR A 299 -4.41 -20.37 -1.50
CA THR A 299 -5.61 -20.27 -2.35
C THR A 299 -6.41 -21.56 -2.19
N ALA A 300 -7.62 -21.47 -1.61
CA ALA A 300 -8.56 -22.59 -1.61
C ALA A 300 -8.78 -22.98 -3.09
N GLY A 301 -8.33 -24.18 -3.46
CA GLY A 301 -8.24 -24.63 -4.83
C GLY A 301 -9.53 -24.35 -5.60
N ALA A 302 -9.45 -23.53 -6.61
CA ALA A 302 -10.42 -23.46 -7.67
C ALA A 302 -10.33 -24.78 -8.47
N GLY A 303 -11.01 -25.81 -7.96
CA GLY A 303 -11.23 -27.04 -8.72
C GLY A 303 -11.99 -26.67 -10.01
N PRO A 304 -11.67 -27.33 -11.13
CA PRO A 304 -12.32 -27.04 -12.40
C PRO A 304 -13.83 -27.18 -12.23
N ALA A 305 -14.59 -26.15 -12.62
CA ALA A 305 -16.04 -26.17 -12.66
C ALA A 305 -16.49 -27.43 -13.42
N ARG A 306 -17.11 -28.38 -12.71
CA ARG A 306 -17.78 -29.51 -13.34
C ARG A 306 -18.94 -28.93 -14.14
N VAL A 307 -18.77 -28.92 -15.45
CA VAL A 307 -19.88 -28.78 -16.39
C VAL A 307 -20.80 -30.00 -16.19
N GLY A 308 -21.82 -29.82 -15.38
CA GLY A 308 -22.87 -30.80 -15.15
C GLY A 308 -23.74 -30.88 -16.40
N GLY A 309 -23.51 -31.92 -17.21
CA GLY A 309 -24.42 -32.31 -18.27
C GLY A 309 -25.77 -32.66 -17.67
N ARG A 310 -26.78 -31.88 -17.96
CA ARG A 310 -28.20 -32.24 -17.72
C ARG A 310 -28.55 -33.32 -18.72
N SER A 311 -28.65 -34.56 -18.25
CA SER A 311 -29.36 -35.66 -18.95
C SER A 311 -30.84 -35.40 -18.79
N ALA A 312 -31.50 -35.21 -19.91
CA ALA A 312 -32.96 -35.18 -20.00
C ALA A 312 -33.49 -36.61 -19.82
N ALA A 313 -34.21 -36.86 -18.73
CA ALA A 313 -35.05 -38.05 -18.59
C ALA A 313 -36.48 -37.66 -18.91
N SER A 314 -37.05 -38.26 -19.97
CA SER A 314 -38.45 -38.20 -20.33
C SER A 314 -39.33 -38.92 -19.30
N PRO A 315 -40.55 -38.46 -19.01
CA PRO A 315 -41.46 -39.21 -18.19
C PRO A 315 -42.27 -40.19 -19.08
N GLU A 316 -42.10 -41.48 -18.82
CA GLU A 316 -43.03 -42.53 -19.30
C GLU A 316 -44.39 -42.38 -18.62
N ARG A 317 -45.41 -42.35 -19.47
CA ARG A 317 -46.82 -42.44 -19.07
C ARG A 317 -47.16 -43.94 -18.79
N SER A 318 -47.60 -44.26 -17.64
CA SER A 318 -48.31 -45.51 -17.39
C SER A 318 -49.81 -45.22 -17.14
N ARG A 319 -50.64 -45.86 -18.01
CA ARG A 319 -52.06 -46.03 -17.82
C ARG A 319 -52.29 -47.28 -16.95
N THR A 320 -53.07 -47.19 -15.99
CA THR A 320 -54.36 -47.92 -15.67
C THR A 320 -54.83 -47.44 -14.33
#